data_68e320ac7e2e9dd6bf5a95208943ad2e
#
_entry.id   68e320ac7e2e9dd6bf5a95208943ad2e
#
_cell.length_a   1.000
_cell.length_b   1.000
_cell.length_c   1.000
_cell.angle_alpha   90.00
_cell.angle_beta   90.00
_cell.angle_gamma   90.00
#
_symmetry.space_group_name_H-M   'P 1'
#
loop_
_entity.id
_entity.type
_entity.pdbx_description
1 polymer ?
#
loop_
_entity_poly.entity_id
_entity_poly.type
_entity_poly.pdbx_seq_one_letter_code
_entity_poly.pdbx_strand_id
1 'polypeptide(L)'
;SSFLDRVREESLAYAQKVGSDLQENVYRAMKILAEGFFAEPSNLLSHSEEDIRSVQDNSMRLLYRLLFIFYAESRKLLDTDNRRYREMSLKKLKEEIAEKLDQGEAPLAVRSTYWEGLRDLFRLINDGSEAFGYSREEFYIPAYDGRLFDPEKNPFLSSKRIGNSYLAEAIDLLARSDGERGKAYVDYSSLDIRHLGSIYEGILEYRLHRAEESMAAVREKGKEVWLPEKEAGSRKVTDRAEAGRLYLVTDKGERKATGSFYTPEYIVKYI
;
A
#
# COMPACT_ATOMS: atom_id res chain seq x y z
N SER A 1 30.54 19.41 14.55
CA SER A 1 29.45 18.55 15.00
C SER A 1 30.01 17.34 15.70
N SER A 2 29.38 16.94 16.82
CA SER A 2 29.82 15.75 17.56
C SER A 2 29.55 14.49 16.73
N PHE A 3 30.21 13.38 17.04
CA PHE A 3 29.91 12.08 16.41
C PHE A 3 28.42 11.75 16.50
N LEU A 4 27.80 12.04 17.63
CA LEU A 4 26.36 11.82 17.86
C LEU A 4 25.48 12.71 16.98
N ASP A 5 25.87 13.94 16.69
CA ASP A 5 25.13 14.83 15.80
C ASP A 5 25.12 14.28 14.36
N ARG A 6 26.29 13.79 13.89
CA ARG A 6 26.39 13.17 12.56
C ARG A 6 25.54 11.91 12.43
N VAL A 7 25.63 11.01 13.43
CA VAL A 7 24.80 9.78 13.44
C VAL A 7 23.31 10.12 13.43
N ARG A 8 22.90 11.16 14.16
CA ARG A 8 21.51 11.63 14.18
C ARG A 8 21.09 12.21 12.83
N GLU A 9 21.92 13.03 12.20
CA GLU A 9 21.65 13.63 10.88
C GLU A 9 21.57 12.56 9.80
N GLU A 10 22.49 11.59 9.79
CA GLU A 10 22.48 10.45 8.86
C GLU A 10 21.25 9.56 9.06
N SER A 11 20.84 9.30 10.30
CA SER A 11 19.63 8.54 10.62
C SER A 11 18.36 9.26 10.15
N LEU A 12 18.27 10.58 10.34
CA LEU A 12 17.15 11.39 9.87
C LEU A 12 17.09 11.45 8.33
N ALA A 13 18.23 11.62 7.67
CA ALA A 13 18.32 11.62 6.22
C ALA A 13 17.92 10.26 5.62
N TYR A 14 18.35 9.16 6.27
CA TYR A 14 17.96 7.80 5.90
C TYR A 14 16.44 7.60 6.02
N ALA A 15 15.84 7.96 7.16
CA ALA A 15 14.41 7.84 7.37
C ALA A 15 13.59 8.68 6.36
N GLN A 16 14.06 9.88 6.01
CA GLN A 16 13.44 10.72 4.98
C GLN A 16 13.52 10.08 3.59
N LYS A 17 14.66 9.50 3.23
CA LYS A 17 14.83 8.79 1.96
C LYS A 17 13.91 7.58 1.89
N VAL A 18 13.89 6.73 2.92
CA VAL A 18 12.99 5.58 3.00
C VAL A 18 11.53 6.02 2.86
N GLY A 19 11.15 7.13 3.50
CA GLY A 19 9.80 7.69 3.40
C GLY A 19 9.44 8.14 1.99
N SER A 20 10.35 8.79 1.26
CA SER A 20 10.11 9.25 -0.12
C SER A 20 10.04 8.09 -1.11
N ASP A 21 10.94 7.12 -1.02
CA ASP A 21 10.96 5.93 -1.87
C ASP A 21 9.71 5.08 -1.64
N LEU A 22 9.31 4.92 -0.37
CA LEU A 22 8.07 4.23 -0.01
C LEU A 22 6.84 4.96 -0.56
N GLN A 23 6.81 6.29 -0.54
CA GLN A 23 5.69 7.07 -1.08
C GLN A 23 5.47 6.78 -2.58
N GLU A 24 6.53 6.75 -3.39
CA GLU A 24 6.43 6.40 -4.81
C GLU A 24 5.94 4.98 -5.01
N ASN A 25 6.50 4.01 -4.27
CA ASN A 25 6.10 2.62 -4.34
C ASN A 25 4.64 2.40 -3.92
N VAL A 26 4.16 3.16 -2.96
CA VAL A 26 2.77 3.13 -2.50
C VAL A 26 1.79 3.53 -3.61
N TYR A 27 2.12 4.55 -4.42
CA TYR A 27 1.27 4.92 -5.57
C TYR A 27 1.24 3.84 -6.63
N ARG A 28 2.40 3.25 -6.93
CA ARG A 28 2.49 2.12 -7.87
C ARG A 28 1.69 0.92 -7.36
N ALA A 29 1.84 0.58 -6.08
CA ALA A 29 1.10 -0.51 -5.44
C ALA A 29 -0.42 -0.27 -5.48
N MET A 30 -0.89 0.96 -5.25
CA MET A 30 -2.31 1.31 -5.36
C MET A 30 -2.87 1.01 -6.76
N LYS A 31 -2.16 1.42 -7.82
CA LYS A 31 -2.56 1.15 -9.21
C LYS A 31 -2.63 -0.34 -9.49
N ILE A 32 -1.61 -1.10 -9.07
CA ILE A 32 -1.53 -2.56 -9.25
C ILE A 32 -2.67 -3.27 -8.52
N LEU A 33 -2.97 -2.89 -7.28
CA LEU A 33 -4.10 -3.45 -6.52
C LEU A 33 -5.43 -3.17 -7.23
N ALA A 34 -5.63 -1.96 -7.74
CA ALA A 34 -6.82 -1.60 -8.48
C ALA A 34 -6.96 -2.42 -9.78
N GLU A 35 -5.89 -2.56 -10.56
CA GLU A 35 -5.87 -3.42 -11.74
C GLU A 35 -6.16 -4.89 -11.37
N GLY A 36 -5.62 -5.37 -10.24
CA GLY A 36 -5.85 -6.72 -9.74
C GLY A 36 -7.32 -7.00 -9.40
N PHE A 37 -8.05 -6.02 -8.86
CA PHE A 37 -9.49 -6.16 -8.62
C PHE A 37 -10.28 -6.27 -9.94
N PHE A 38 -9.94 -5.48 -10.96
CA PHE A 38 -10.58 -5.56 -12.27
C PHE A 38 -10.19 -6.80 -13.06
N ALA A 39 -8.97 -7.29 -12.89
CA ALA A 39 -8.48 -8.47 -13.59
C ALA A 39 -9.10 -9.80 -13.10
N GLU A 40 -9.72 -9.80 -11.92
CA GLU A 40 -10.36 -10.99 -11.34
C GLU A 40 -11.81 -11.10 -11.83
N PRO A 41 -12.12 -12.05 -12.74
CA PRO A 41 -13.45 -12.14 -13.36
C PRO A 41 -14.59 -12.36 -12.37
N SER A 42 -14.31 -13.08 -11.26
CA SER A 42 -15.33 -13.36 -10.23
C SER A 42 -15.80 -12.10 -9.49
N ASN A 43 -15.06 -11.00 -9.60
CA ASN A 43 -15.43 -9.73 -9.01
C ASN A 43 -16.59 -9.04 -9.74
N LEU A 44 -16.87 -9.39 -11.01
CA LEU A 44 -17.95 -8.83 -11.82
C LEU A 44 -17.93 -7.28 -11.89
N LEU A 45 -16.74 -6.69 -12.04
CA LEU A 45 -16.54 -5.25 -12.13
C LEU A 45 -16.56 -4.82 -13.60
N SER A 46 -17.26 -3.73 -13.92
CA SER A 46 -17.57 -3.29 -15.29
C SER A 46 -16.75 -2.11 -15.78
N HIS A 47 -15.81 -1.57 -15.04
CA HIS A 47 -15.08 -0.32 -15.32
C HIS A 47 -16.02 0.92 -15.47
N SER A 48 -17.23 0.89 -14.92
CA SER A 48 -18.06 2.09 -14.78
C SER A 48 -17.39 3.09 -13.84
N GLU A 49 -17.79 4.35 -13.88
CA GLU A 49 -17.29 5.36 -12.94
C GLU A 49 -17.53 4.96 -11.47
N GLU A 50 -18.66 4.30 -11.19
CA GLU A 50 -18.98 3.79 -9.85
C GLU A 50 -18.02 2.69 -9.44
N ASP A 51 -17.77 1.70 -10.33
CA ASP A 51 -16.79 0.64 -10.05
C ASP A 51 -15.39 1.19 -9.87
N ILE A 52 -14.96 2.14 -10.71
CA ILE A 52 -13.64 2.77 -10.60
C ILE A 52 -13.48 3.48 -9.26
N ARG A 53 -14.48 4.24 -8.81
CA ARG A 53 -14.46 4.90 -7.49
C ARG A 53 -14.43 3.87 -6.35
N SER A 54 -15.29 2.85 -6.45
CA SER A 54 -15.35 1.77 -5.45
C SER A 54 -14.03 1.02 -5.34
N VAL A 55 -13.41 0.68 -6.48
CA VAL A 55 -12.10 0.03 -6.53
C VAL A 55 -11.01 0.94 -5.97
N GLN A 56 -11.02 2.24 -6.30
CA GLN A 56 -10.10 3.21 -5.76
C GLN A 56 -10.14 3.24 -4.23
N ASP A 57 -11.32 3.43 -3.65
CA ASP A 57 -11.52 3.54 -2.20
C ASP A 57 -11.08 2.25 -1.47
N ASN A 58 -11.38 1.09 -2.07
CA ASN A 58 -11.05 -0.18 -1.44
C ASN A 58 -9.59 -0.60 -1.68
N SER A 59 -8.96 -0.19 -2.78
CA SER A 59 -7.51 -0.33 -2.97
C SER A 59 -6.74 0.51 -1.95
N MET A 60 -7.18 1.74 -1.68
CA MET A 60 -6.61 2.56 -0.62
C MET A 60 -6.76 1.91 0.76
N ARG A 61 -7.95 1.37 1.09
CA ARG A 61 -8.15 0.67 2.37
C ARG A 61 -7.26 -0.55 2.51
N LEU A 62 -7.13 -1.34 1.44
CA LEU A 62 -6.23 -2.49 1.44
C LEU A 62 -4.79 -2.06 1.65
N LEU A 63 -4.37 -1.01 0.96
CA LEU A 63 -3.04 -0.43 1.12
C LEU A 63 -2.77 0.00 2.56
N TYR A 64 -3.74 0.67 3.21
CA TYR A 64 -3.63 1.06 4.62
C TYR A 64 -3.54 -0.13 5.56
N ARG A 65 -4.28 -1.22 5.30
CA ARG A 65 -4.14 -2.46 6.06
C ARG A 65 -2.73 -3.02 5.97
N LEU A 66 -2.16 -3.08 4.75
CA LEU A 66 -0.82 -3.58 4.53
C LEU A 66 0.24 -2.72 5.22
N LEU A 67 0.17 -1.40 5.05
CA LEU A 67 1.09 -0.45 5.70
C LEU A 67 1.01 -0.52 7.23
N PHE A 68 -0.22 -0.61 7.78
CA PHE A 68 -0.42 -0.79 9.22
C PHE A 68 0.23 -2.06 9.73
N ILE A 69 0.05 -3.20 9.03
CA ILE A 69 0.61 -4.48 9.45
C ILE A 69 2.13 -4.47 9.33
N PHE A 70 2.70 -3.96 8.24
CA PHE A 70 4.15 -3.79 8.10
C PHE A 70 4.73 -2.98 9.26
N TYR A 71 4.10 -1.88 9.62
CA TYR A 71 4.50 -1.05 10.75
C TYR A 71 4.36 -1.79 12.08
N ALA A 72 3.20 -2.41 12.34
CA ALA A 72 2.91 -3.12 13.59
C ALA A 72 3.86 -4.31 13.82
N GLU A 73 4.16 -5.09 12.77
CA GLU A 73 5.12 -6.19 12.82
C GLU A 73 6.55 -5.67 13.08
N SER A 74 6.96 -4.58 12.42
CA SER A 74 8.30 -4.01 12.61
C SER A 74 8.51 -3.42 14.00
N ARG A 75 7.44 -2.94 14.63
CA ARG A 75 7.45 -2.41 16.00
C ARG A 75 7.16 -3.46 17.08
N LYS A 76 7.03 -4.73 16.68
CA LYS A 76 6.69 -5.84 17.58
C LYS A 76 5.35 -5.65 18.33
N LEU A 77 4.44 -4.86 17.75
CA LEU A 77 3.04 -4.79 18.22
C LEU A 77 2.27 -6.05 17.83
N LEU A 78 2.71 -6.70 16.73
CA LEU A 78 2.33 -8.04 16.31
C LEU A 78 3.60 -8.91 16.41
N ASP A 79 3.57 -9.93 17.27
CA ASP A 79 4.76 -10.71 17.64
C ASP A 79 5.14 -11.73 16.57
N THR A 80 5.98 -11.32 15.62
CA THR A 80 6.49 -12.19 14.55
C THR A 80 7.51 -13.24 15.07
N ASP A 81 7.96 -13.16 16.30
CA ASP A 81 8.81 -14.18 16.94
C ASP A 81 7.96 -15.36 17.46
N ASN A 82 6.67 -15.14 17.72
CA ASN A 82 5.74 -16.21 18.01
C ASN A 82 5.49 -17.06 16.77
N ARG A 83 5.77 -18.37 16.85
CA ARG A 83 5.66 -19.29 15.71
C ARG A 83 4.26 -19.33 15.10
N ARG A 84 3.20 -19.28 15.90
CA ARG A 84 1.80 -19.36 15.41
C ARG A 84 1.43 -18.12 14.60
N TYR A 85 1.78 -16.92 15.13
CA TYR A 85 1.55 -15.69 14.39
C TYR A 85 2.38 -15.65 13.10
N ARG A 86 3.66 -16.05 13.19
CA ARG A 86 4.58 -16.01 12.04
C ARG A 86 4.04 -16.77 10.83
N GLU A 87 3.36 -17.91 11.04
CA GLU A 87 2.78 -18.70 9.95
C GLU A 87 1.70 -17.93 9.16
N MET A 88 1.02 -16.98 9.78
CA MET A 88 -0.03 -16.15 9.19
C MET A 88 0.44 -14.72 8.89
N SER A 89 1.66 -14.34 9.29
CA SER A 89 2.16 -12.96 9.26
C SER A 89 2.39 -12.44 7.83
N LEU A 90 2.26 -11.13 7.68
CA LEU A 90 2.65 -10.44 6.45
C LEU A 90 4.18 -10.54 6.23
N LYS A 91 4.96 -10.64 7.32
CA LYS A 91 6.40 -10.88 7.26
C LYS A 91 6.73 -12.17 6.49
N LYS A 92 6.10 -13.31 6.83
CA LYS A 92 6.31 -14.56 6.11
C LYS A 92 5.88 -14.46 4.65
N LEU A 93 4.73 -13.85 4.41
CA LEU A 93 4.21 -13.70 3.05
C LEU A 93 5.15 -12.87 2.17
N LYS A 94 5.66 -11.74 2.66
CA LYS A 94 6.61 -10.91 1.89
C LYS A 94 7.94 -11.63 1.64
N GLU A 95 8.42 -12.43 2.60
CA GLU A 95 9.66 -13.22 2.46
C GLU A 95 9.48 -14.30 1.38
N GLU A 96 8.34 -15.02 1.37
CA GLU A 96 7.99 -16.00 0.35
C GLU A 96 7.87 -15.37 -1.06
N ILE A 97 7.19 -14.22 -1.14
CA ILE A 97 7.06 -13.48 -2.41
C ILE A 97 8.42 -13.05 -2.93
N ALA A 98 9.25 -12.46 -2.06
CA ALA A 98 10.57 -11.98 -2.43
C ALA A 98 11.46 -13.12 -2.97
N GLU A 99 11.47 -14.27 -2.29
CA GLU A 99 12.22 -15.44 -2.70
C GLU A 99 11.79 -15.92 -4.10
N LYS A 100 10.49 -16.05 -4.36
CA LYS A 100 9.97 -16.46 -5.67
C LYS A 100 10.34 -15.48 -6.78
N LEU A 101 10.14 -14.18 -6.52
CA LEU A 101 10.47 -13.14 -7.50
C LEU A 101 11.97 -13.09 -7.82
N ASP A 102 12.83 -13.28 -6.81
CA ASP A 102 14.29 -13.29 -6.98
C ASP A 102 14.76 -14.55 -7.75
N GLN A 103 14.00 -15.65 -7.69
CA GLN A 103 14.20 -16.86 -8.49
C GLN A 103 13.60 -16.75 -9.91
N GLY A 104 12.95 -15.63 -10.24
CA GLY A 104 12.28 -15.43 -11.53
C GLY A 104 10.95 -16.18 -11.65
N GLU A 105 10.38 -16.65 -10.53
CA GLU A 105 9.08 -17.31 -10.50
C GLU A 105 7.97 -16.27 -10.41
N ALA A 106 7.13 -16.15 -11.46
CA ALA A 106 5.96 -15.30 -11.44
C ALA A 106 4.77 -16.02 -10.78
N PRO A 107 4.19 -15.47 -9.69
CA PRO A 107 2.98 -16.02 -9.12
C PRO A 107 1.81 -16.01 -10.11
N LEU A 108 1.02 -17.09 -10.14
CA LEU A 108 -0.07 -17.23 -11.10
C LEU A 108 -1.21 -16.23 -10.80
N ALA A 109 -1.57 -15.45 -11.81
CA ALA A 109 -2.63 -14.44 -11.71
C ALA A 109 -4.00 -15.04 -11.32
N VAL A 110 -4.29 -16.26 -11.77
CA VAL A 110 -5.58 -16.95 -11.52
C VAL A 110 -5.69 -17.56 -10.12
N ARG A 111 -4.62 -17.58 -9.33
CA ARG A 111 -4.67 -18.07 -7.93
C ARG A 111 -4.85 -16.88 -6.99
N SER A 112 -5.62 -17.07 -5.93
CA SER A 112 -5.89 -16.06 -4.88
C SER A 112 -5.49 -16.51 -3.48
N THR A 113 -4.55 -17.47 -3.38
CA THR A 113 -4.12 -18.01 -2.07
C THR A 113 -3.49 -16.95 -1.16
N TYR A 114 -2.78 -15.96 -1.73
CA TYR A 114 -2.26 -14.84 -0.95
C TYR A 114 -3.40 -13.95 -0.42
N TRP A 115 -4.45 -13.75 -1.22
CA TRP A 115 -5.63 -13.02 -0.78
C TRP A 115 -6.35 -13.72 0.37
N GLU A 116 -6.49 -15.04 0.30
CA GLU A 116 -7.10 -15.85 1.35
C GLU A 116 -6.30 -15.75 2.65
N GLY A 117 -4.97 -15.89 2.59
CA GLY A 117 -4.10 -15.72 3.75
C GLY A 117 -4.18 -14.31 4.36
N LEU A 118 -4.24 -13.26 3.53
CA LEU A 118 -4.43 -11.89 4.02
C LEU A 118 -5.79 -11.69 4.69
N ARG A 119 -6.86 -12.28 4.16
CA ARG A 119 -8.18 -12.20 4.79
C ARG A 119 -8.19 -12.85 6.18
N ASP A 120 -7.52 -13.98 6.33
CA ASP A 120 -7.39 -14.64 7.64
C ASP A 120 -6.57 -13.79 8.61
N LEU A 121 -5.49 -13.17 8.15
CA LEU A 121 -4.71 -12.23 8.95
C LEU A 121 -5.55 -10.99 9.35
N PHE A 122 -6.35 -10.43 8.44
CA PHE A 122 -7.22 -9.30 8.74
C PHE A 122 -8.28 -9.67 9.77
N ARG A 123 -8.86 -10.86 9.68
CA ARG A 123 -9.81 -11.36 10.68
C ARG A 123 -9.14 -11.58 12.03
N LEU A 124 -7.94 -12.15 12.05
CA LEU A 124 -7.17 -12.32 13.29
C LEU A 124 -6.91 -10.97 13.99
N ILE A 125 -6.57 -9.94 13.23
CA ILE A 125 -6.36 -8.60 13.79
C ILE A 125 -7.69 -7.98 14.27
N ASN A 126 -8.78 -8.16 13.52
CA ASN A 126 -10.08 -7.62 13.90
C ASN A 126 -10.64 -8.29 15.15
N ASP A 127 -10.69 -9.63 15.14
CA ASP A 127 -11.41 -10.44 16.12
C ASP A 127 -10.55 -10.83 17.33
N GLY A 128 -9.21 -10.72 17.20
CA GLY A 128 -8.25 -11.16 18.20
C GLY A 128 -8.00 -12.67 18.18
N SER A 129 -6.90 -13.10 18.82
CA SER A 129 -6.48 -14.50 18.81
C SER A 129 -7.43 -15.44 19.59
N GLU A 130 -8.11 -14.93 20.61
CA GLU A 130 -9.07 -15.72 21.40
C GLU A 130 -10.28 -16.17 20.55
N ALA A 131 -10.71 -15.35 19.58
CA ALA A 131 -11.77 -15.72 18.63
C ALA A 131 -11.38 -16.88 17.70
N PHE A 132 -10.07 -17.11 17.51
CA PHE A 132 -9.52 -18.23 16.77
C PHE A 132 -9.22 -19.45 17.65
N GLY A 133 -9.61 -19.42 18.93
CA GLY A 133 -9.43 -20.51 19.88
C GLY A 133 -8.06 -20.63 20.51
N TYR A 134 -7.22 -19.60 20.38
CA TYR A 134 -5.92 -19.58 21.06
C TYR A 134 -6.06 -19.04 22.48
N SER A 135 -5.40 -19.69 23.45
CA SER A 135 -5.30 -19.17 24.81
C SER A 135 -4.29 -18.00 24.84
N ARG A 136 -4.42 -17.14 25.85
CA ARG A 136 -3.50 -15.99 26.02
C ARG A 136 -2.06 -16.41 26.27
N GLU A 137 -1.86 -17.57 26.90
CA GLU A 137 -0.53 -18.12 27.17
C GLU A 137 0.15 -18.65 25.90
N GLU A 138 -0.64 -19.18 24.96
CA GLU A 138 -0.11 -19.69 23.70
C GLU A 138 0.21 -18.58 22.70
N PHE A 139 -0.72 -17.65 22.56
CA PHE A 139 -0.62 -16.59 21.57
C PHE A 139 -1.70 -15.53 21.81
N TYR A 140 -1.30 -14.30 22.06
CA TYR A 140 -2.25 -13.23 22.34
C TYR A 140 -2.13 -12.06 21.36
N ILE A 141 -3.17 -11.82 20.61
CA ILE A 141 -3.45 -10.59 19.89
C ILE A 141 -4.80 -10.08 20.41
N PRO A 142 -4.87 -8.86 20.97
CA PRO A 142 -6.16 -8.27 21.32
C PRO A 142 -6.97 -8.00 20.07
N ALA A 143 -8.29 -8.04 20.17
CA ALA A 143 -9.15 -7.56 19.12
C ALA A 143 -8.92 -6.06 18.89
N TYR A 144 -8.53 -5.70 17.67
CA TYR A 144 -8.44 -4.31 17.25
C TYR A 144 -9.81 -3.89 16.69
N ASP A 145 -10.70 -3.49 17.58
CA ASP A 145 -12.07 -3.05 17.24
C ASP A 145 -12.04 -1.71 16.49
N GLY A 146 -11.45 -1.75 15.29
CA GLY A 146 -11.26 -0.60 14.42
C GLY A 146 -11.94 -0.79 13.06
N ARG A 147 -12.56 0.28 12.54
CA ARG A 147 -13.25 0.26 11.24
C ARG A 147 -12.40 -0.27 10.08
N LEU A 148 -11.07 -0.20 10.18
CA LEU A 148 -10.16 -0.56 9.09
C LEU A 148 -10.23 -2.05 8.76
N PHE A 149 -10.27 -2.93 9.76
CA PHE A 149 -10.26 -4.38 9.59
C PHE A 149 -11.64 -5.04 9.67
N ASP A 150 -12.65 -4.33 10.17
CA ASP A 150 -14.02 -4.82 10.33
C ASP A 150 -14.62 -5.25 8.97
N PRO A 151 -14.97 -6.54 8.79
CA PRO A 151 -15.51 -7.05 7.54
C PRO A 151 -16.91 -6.48 7.21
N GLU A 152 -17.71 -6.13 8.21
CA GLU A 152 -19.04 -5.56 8.01
C GLU A 152 -18.97 -4.11 7.51
N LYS A 153 -17.95 -3.36 7.94
CA LYS A 153 -17.70 -1.99 7.47
C LYS A 153 -16.95 -1.94 6.13
N ASN A 154 -16.44 -3.08 5.66
CA ASN A 154 -15.66 -3.20 4.44
C ASN A 154 -16.17 -4.37 3.56
N PRO A 155 -17.45 -4.35 3.13
CA PRO A 155 -18.08 -5.45 2.40
C PRO A 155 -17.41 -5.73 1.05
N PHE A 156 -16.84 -4.73 0.39
CA PHE A 156 -16.10 -4.90 -0.85
C PHE A 156 -14.88 -5.82 -0.63
N LEU A 157 -14.02 -5.52 0.34
CA LEU A 157 -12.83 -6.34 0.65
C LEU A 157 -13.20 -7.73 1.20
N SER A 158 -14.41 -7.88 1.73
CA SER A 158 -14.91 -9.18 2.18
C SER A 158 -15.40 -10.06 1.03
N SER A 159 -15.94 -9.47 -0.05
CA SER A 159 -16.56 -10.19 -1.18
C SER A 159 -15.69 -10.29 -2.42
N LYS A 160 -14.77 -9.32 -2.66
CA LYS A 160 -13.92 -9.26 -3.83
C LYS A 160 -12.57 -9.95 -3.59
N ARG A 161 -11.83 -10.24 -4.69
CA ARG A 161 -10.55 -10.95 -4.66
C ARG A 161 -9.53 -10.25 -5.55
N ILE A 162 -8.24 -10.56 -5.29
CA ILE A 162 -7.12 -10.16 -6.15
C ILE A 162 -6.28 -11.42 -6.42
N GLY A 163 -5.82 -11.59 -7.65
CA GLY A 163 -4.93 -12.68 -8.02
C GLY A 163 -3.52 -12.51 -7.44
N ASN A 164 -2.83 -13.64 -7.27
CA ASN A 164 -1.52 -13.70 -6.61
C ASN A 164 -0.46 -12.82 -7.30
N SER A 165 -0.47 -12.70 -8.65
CA SER A 165 0.52 -11.87 -9.35
C SER A 165 0.43 -10.40 -8.95
N TYR A 166 -0.78 -9.83 -8.92
CA TYR A 166 -0.99 -8.44 -8.53
C TYR A 166 -0.68 -8.20 -7.05
N LEU A 167 -1.07 -9.12 -6.17
CA LEU A 167 -0.74 -9.03 -4.75
C LEU A 167 0.75 -9.15 -4.50
N ALA A 168 1.44 -10.07 -5.18
CA ALA A 168 2.87 -10.24 -5.04
C ALA A 168 3.63 -8.98 -5.46
N GLU A 169 3.28 -8.39 -6.61
CA GLU A 169 3.90 -7.17 -7.08
C GLU A 169 3.65 -5.99 -6.13
N ALA A 170 2.41 -5.80 -5.67
CA ALA A 170 2.06 -4.74 -4.73
C ALA A 170 2.77 -4.91 -3.37
N ILE A 171 2.78 -6.13 -2.82
CA ILE A 171 3.44 -6.42 -1.55
C ILE A 171 4.96 -6.25 -1.68
N ASP A 172 5.56 -6.68 -2.79
CA ASP A 172 7.00 -6.51 -3.03
C ASP A 172 7.40 -5.03 -3.09
N LEU A 173 6.62 -4.20 -3.79
CA LEU A 173 6.83 -2.74 -3.83
C LEU A 173 6.76 -2.08 -2.45
N LEU A 174 5.87 -2.56 -1.58
CA LEU A 174 5.75 -2.06 -0.22
C LEU A 174 6.86 -2.61 0.68
N ALA A 175 7.30 -3.85 0.45
CA ALA A 175 8.25 -4.54 1.30
C ALA A 175 9.70 -4.24 0.97
N ARG A 176 10.02 -3.94 -0.30
CA ARG A 176 11.40 -3.76 -0.78
C ARG A 176 11.54 -2.50 -1.63
N SER A 177 12.67 -1.84 -1.51
CA SER A 177 13.08 -0.72 -2.37
C SER A 177 14.40 -1.04 -3.08
N ASP A 178 14.67 -0.34 -4.18
CA ASP A 178 15.92 -0.48 -4.91
C ASP A 178 17.08 0.10 -4.08
N GLY A 179 18.12 -0.69 -3.89
CA GLY A 179 19.35 -0.34 -3.19
C GLY A 179 20.57 -0.52 -4.09
N GLU A 180 21.73 -0.09 -3.61
CA GLU A 180 23.00 -0.17 -4.37
C GLU A 180 23.41 -1.60 -4.78
N ARG A 181 22.96 -2.61 -4.02
CA ARG A 181 23.29 -4.03 -4.22
C ARG A 181 22.07 -4.89 -4.61
N GLY A 182 21.02 -4.29 -5.13
CA GLY A 182 19.74 -4.93 -5.42
C GLY A 182 18.65 -4.49 -4.46
N LYS A 183 17.51 -5.17 -4.49
CA LYS A 183 16.36 -4.85 -3.63
C LYS A 183 16.66 -5.14 -2.16
N ALA A 184 16.34 -4.18 -1.29
CA ALA A 184 16.47 -4.29 0.16
C ALA A 184 15.11 -4.11 0.83
N TYR A 185 14.89 -4.80 1.96
CA TYR A 185 13.68 -4.63 2.74
C TYR A 185 13.59 -3.22 3.33
N VAL A 186 12.39 -2.63 3.22
CA VAL A 186 12.06 -1.34 3.84
C VAL A 186 12.04 -1.50 5.35
N ASP A 187 12.80 -0.66 6.05
CA ASP A 187 12.79 -0.60 7.50
C ASP A 187 11.64 0.28 8.02
N TYR A 188 10.49 -0.34 8.23
CA TYR A 188 9.32 0.33 8.81
C TYR A 188 9.53 0.75 10.26
N SER A 189 10.50 0.17 10.99
CA SER A 189 10.78 0.54 12.37
C SER A 189 11.41 1.92 12.50
N SER A 190 12.13 2.37 11.48
CA SER A 190 12.71 3.71 11.39
C SER A 190 11.69 4.79 11.03
N LEU A 191 10.52 4.42 10.50
CA LEU A 191 9.48 5.36 10.13
C LEU A 191 8.75 5.87 11.37
N ASP A 192 8.60 7.18 11.45
CA ASP A 192 7.74 7.85 12.43
C ASP A 192 6.27 7.81 11.93
N ILE A 193 5.32 7.87 12.84
CA ILE A 193 3.89 7.90 12.53
C ILE A 193 3.52 9.06 11.60
N ARG A 194 4.28 10.15 11.62
CA ARG A 194 4.12 11.30 10.71
C ARG A 194 4.45 10.95 9.26
N HIS A 195 5.45 10.09 9.02
CA HIS A 195 5.76 9.62 7.66
C HIS A 195 4.60 8.80 7.10
N LEU A 196 4.02 7.91 7.91
CA LEU A 196 2.82 7.16 7.52
C LEU A 196 1.63 8.10 7.29
N GLY A 197 1.45 9.13 8.13
CA GLY A 197 0.43 10.16 7.95
C GLY A 197 0.59 10.91 6.63
N SER A 198 1.80 11.31 6.28
CA SER A 198 2.10 12.00 5.02
C SER A 198 1.86 11.11 3.79
N ILE A 199 2.20 9.82 3.89
CA ILE A 199 1.89 8.83 2.84
C ILE A 199 0.37 8.71 2.69
N TYR A 200 -0.36 8.60 3.81
CA TYR A 200 -1.82 8.56 3.82
C TYR A 200 -2.44 9.77 3.13
N GLU A 201 -2.04 10.98 3.52
CA GLU A 201 -2.53 12.23 2.93
C GLU A 201 -2.20 12.31 1.43
N GLY A 202 -0.98 11.89 1.06
CA GLY A 202 -0.54 11.90 -0.33
C GLY A 202 -1.39 10.99 -1.22
N ILE A 203 -1.73 9.77 -0.76
CA ILE A 203 -2.56 8.84 -1.53
C ILE A 203 -3.95 9.42 -1.79
N LEU A 204 -4.52 10.12 -0.83
CA LEU A 204 -5.84 10.72 -0.97
C LEU A 204 -5.89 11.84 -2.03
N GLU A 205 -4.74 12.39 -2.47
CA GLU A 205 -4.68 13.39 -3.54
C GLU A 205 -4.83 12.79 -4.93
N TYR A 206 -4.78 11.45 -5.08
CA TYR A 206 -4.88 10.78 -6.36
C TYR A 206 -6.29 10.35 -6.69
N ARG A 207 -6.62 10.40 -7.98
CA ARG A 207 -7.84 9.85 -8.57
C ARG A 207 -7.46 8.80 -9.60
N LEU A 208 -8.17 7.69 -9.55
CA LEU A 208 -8.02 6.59 -10.50
C LEU A 208 -8.87 6.89 -11.73
N HIS A 209 -8.26 6.79 -12.90
CA HIS A 209 -8.91 6.93 -14.20
C HIS A 209 -8.62 5.72 -15.07
N ARG A 210 -9.50 5.46 -16.02
CA ARG A 210 -9.28 4.48 -17.09
C ARG A 210 -8.96 5.22 -18.38
N ALA A 211 -7.88 4.81 -19.03
CA ALA A 211 -7.48 5.37 -20.32
C ALA A 211 -8.45 4.92 -21.43
N GLU A 212 -9.11 5.83 -22.11
CA GLU A 212 -9.95 5.54 -23.28
C GLU A 212 -9.10 5.32 -24.54
N GLU A 213 -7.98 6.03 -24.64
CA GLU A 213 -6.92 5.88 -25.64
C GLU A 213 -5.56 5.86 -24.94
N SER A 214 -4.46 5.56 -25.64
CA SER A 214 -3.12 5.60 -25.05
C SER A 214 -2.80 6.99 -24.51
N MET A 215 -2.48 7.06 -23.21
CA MET A 215 -2.20 8.29 -22.47
C MET A 215 -0.73 8.37 -22.07
N ALA A 216 -0.20 9.57 -22.00
CA ALA A 216 1.15 9.86 -21.54
C ALA A 216 1.12 10.95 -20.46
N ALA A 217 1.84 10.70 -19.37
CA ALA A 217 2.10 11.71 -18.36
C ALA A 217 3.31 12.55 -18.77
N VAL A 218 3.17 13.85 -18.76
CA VAL A 218 4.24 14.80 -19.03
C VAL A 218 4.33 15.82 -17.89
N ARG A 219 5.51 16.42 -17.68
CA ARG A 219 5.67 17.42 -16.65
C ARG A 219 5.55 18.82 -17.25
N GLU A 220 4.49 19.54 -16.86
CA GLU A 220 4.25 20.93 -17.26
C GLU A 220 4.23 21.85 -16.03
N LYS A 221 5.09 22.89 -16.02
CA LYS A 221 5.19 23.84 -14.92
C LYS A 221 5.33 23.19 -13.52
N GLY A 222 6.06 22.08 -13.46
CA GLY A 222 6.29 21.34 -12.22
C GLY A 222 5.13 20.42 -11.78
N LYS A 223 4.06 20.33 -12.56
CA LYS A 223 2.91 19.42 -12.34
C LYS A 223 2.93 18.31 -13.36
N GLU A 224 2.51 17.12 -12.96
CA GLU A 224 2.25 16.02 -13.85
C GLU A 224 0.88 16.23 -14.51
N VAL A 225 0.84 16.12 -15.83
CA VAL A 225 -0.38 16.28 -16.66
C VAL A 225 -0.49 15.08 -17.58
N TRP A 226 -1.63 14.42 -17.57
CA TRP A 226 -1.95 13.33 -18.48
C TRP A 226 -2.64 13.87 -19.72
N LEU A 227 -2.20 13.40 -20.90
CA LEU A 227 -2.74 13.79 -22.19
C LEU A 227 -2.65 12.60 -23.16
N PRO A 228 -3.43 12.60 -24.26
CA PRO A 228 -3.29 11.60 -25.31
C PRO A 228 -1.83 11.48 -25.77
N GLU A 229 -1.31 10.25 -25.91
CA GLU A 229 0.11 10.02 -26.22
C GLU A 229 0.52 10.72 -27.53
N LYS A 230 -0.39 10.78 -28.51
CA LYS A 230 -0.20 11.53 -29.78
C LYS A 230 0.06 13.02 -29.59
N GLU A 231 -0.37 13.60 -28.46
CA GLU A 231 -0.21 15.01 -28.13
C GLU A 231 1.04 15.27 -27.28
N ALA A 232 1.72 14.21 -26.80
CA ALA A 232 2.95 14.35 -26.01
C ALA A 232 4.09 15.01 -26.80
N GLY A 233 4.17 14.75 -28.11
CA GLY A 233 5.19 15.32 -28.99
C GLY A 233 6.61 15.00 -28.50
N SER A 234 7.46 16.00 -28.45
CA SER A 234 8.85 15.89 -27.95
C SER A 234 9.01 16.06 -26.42
N ARG A 235 7.90 16.18 -25.68
CA ARG A 235 7.94 16.34 -24.22
C ARG A 235 8.45 15.07 -23.53
N LYS A 236 9.15 15.26 -22.41
CA LYS A 236 9.62 14.10 -21.63
C LYS A 236 8.44 13.42 -20.96
N VAL A 237 8.15 12.21 -21.41
CA VAL A 237 7.12 11.34 -20.81
C VAL A 237 7.66 10.73 -19.52
N THR A 238 6.90 10.82 -18.44
CA THR A 238 7.24 10.29 -17.11
C THR A 238 6.52 8.96 -16.83
N ASP A 239 5.30 8.77 -17.36
CA ASP A 239 4.53 7.53 -17.26
C ASP A 239 3.62 7.36 -18.48
N ARG A 240 3.10 6.15 -18.68
CA ARG A 240 2.20 5.79 -19.78
C ARG A 240 1.07 4.90 -19.31
N ALA A 241 -0.09 5.05 -19.96
CA ALA A 241 -1.19 4.12 -19.81
C ALA A 241 -1.76 3.80 -21.20
N GLU A 242 -1.71 2.52 -21.55
CA GLU A 242 -2.36 2.03 -22.79
C GLU A 242 -3.88 2.14 -22.68
N ALA A 243 -4.56 2.16 -23.82
CA ALA A 243 -6.02 2.14 -23.86
C ALA A 243 -6.58 0.99 -23.02
N GLY A 244 -7.54 1.28 -22.17
CA GLY A 244 -8.17 0.32 -21.26
C GLY A 244 -7.44 0.13 -19.91
N ARG A 245 -6.21 0.60 -19.76
CA ARG A 245 -5.45 0.51 -18.49
C ARG A 245 -5.80 1.65 -17.55
N LEU A 246 -5.51 1.44 -16.27
CA LEU A 246 -5.72 2.44 -15.22
C LEU A 246 -4.51 3.37 -15.10
N TYR A 247 -4.76 4.61 -14.74
CA TYR A 247 -3.72 5.58 -14.38
C TYR A 247 -4.20 6.48 -13.25
N LEU A 248 -3.25 7.11 -12.56
CA LEU A 248 -3.51 7.97 -11.41
C LEU A 248 -3.26 9.43 -11.77
N VAL A 249 -4.21 10.29 -11.45
CA VAL A 249 -4.13 11.74 -11.63
C VAL A 249 -4.07 12.42 -10.27
N THR A 250 -3.17 13.39 -10.10
CA THR A 250 -3.10 14.17 -8.85
C THR A 250 -4.13 15.29 -8.85
N ASP A 251 -4.91 15.35 -7.79
CA ASP A 251 -5.93 16.37 -7.55
C ASP A 251 -5.46 17.37 -6.47
N LYS A 252 -4.26 17.94 -6.67
CA LYS A 252 -3.62 18.84 -5.69
C LYS A 252 -4.38 20.16 -5.43
N GLY A 253 -5.43 20.46 -6.22
CA GLY A 253 -6.17 21.72 -6.14
C GLY A 253 -7.38 21.71 -5.20
N GLU A 254 -8.14 20.63 -5.17
CA GLU A 254 -9.44 20.57 -4.46
C GLU A 254 -9.33 20.51 -2.94
N ARG A 255 -8.30 19.85 -2.39
CA ARG A 255 -8.13 19.72 -0.95
C ARG A 255 -7.76 20.99 -0.22
N LYS A 256 -7.00 21.88 -0.86
CA LYS A 256 -6.74 23.22 -0.30
C LYS A 256 -8.04 24.02 -0.15
N ALA A 257 -9.03 23.74 -1.01
CA ALA A 257 -10.34 24.38 -0.95
C ALA A 257 -11.26 23.79 0.13
N THR A 258 -11.11 22.51 0.49
CA THR A 258 -11.95 21.81 1.48
C THR A 258 -11.41 21.85 2.91
N GLY A 259 -10.17 22.33 3.13
CA GLY A 259 -9.59 22.51 4.47
C GLY A 259 -9.33 21.22 5.27
N SER A 260 -9.28 20.07 4.60
CA SER A 260 -9.03 18.77 5.25
C SER A 260 -7.53 18.57 5.49
N PHE A 261 -7.04 18.98 6.66
CA PHE A 261 -5.65 18.82 7.08
C PHE A 261 -5.55 17.92 8.32
N TYR A 262 -4.46 17.15 8.37
CA TYR A 262 -4.09 16.42 9.58
C TYR A 262 -3.70 17.40 10.70
N THR A 263 -4.17 17.17 11.92
CA THR A 263 -3.78 18.02 13.07
C THR A 263 -2.28 17.82 13.36
N PRO A 264 -1.45 18.86 13.27
CA PRO A 264 -0.03 18.75 13.55
C PRO A 264 0.24 18.19 14.96
N GLU A 265 1.27 17.34 15.09
CA GLU A 265 1.61 16.65 16.34
C GLU A 265 1.85 17.61 17.52
N TYR A 266 2.40 18.80 17.27
CA TYR A 266 2.60 19.79 18.32
C TYR A 266 1.26 20.30 18.90
N ILE A 267 0.16 20.25 18.15
CA ILE A 267 -1.18 20.55 18.65
C ILE A 267 -1.72 19.35 19.43
N VAL A 268 -1.54 18.12 18.91
CA VAL A 268 -2.00 16.88 19.57
C VAL A 268 -1.35 16.67 20.95
N LYS A 269 -0.11 17.16 21.14
CA LYS A 269 0.57 17.10 22.44
C LYS A 269 0.02 18.09 23.48
N TYR A 270 -0.82 19.04 23.09
CA TYR A 270 -1.42 20.05 23.97
C TYR A 270 -2.91 19.80 24.24
N ILE A 271 -3.52 18.80 23.61
CA ILE A 271 -4.88 18.33 23.86
C ILE A 271 -4.84 17.07 24.73
#